data_fe50e0ba0c7e0ceb54618f4945fc5a9c
#
_entry.id   fe50e0ba0c7e0ceb54618f4945fc5a9c
#
_cell.length_a   1.000
_cell.length_b   1.000
_cell.length_c   1.000
_cell.angle_alpha   90.00
_cell.angle_beta   90.00
_cell.angle_gamma   90.00
#
_symmetry.space_group_name_H-M   'P 1'
#
loop_
_entity.id
_entity.type
_entity.pdbx_description
1 polymer ?
#
loop_
_entity_poly.entity_id
_entity_poly.type
_entity_poly.pdbx_seq_one_letter_code
_entity_poly.pdbx_strand_id
1 'polypeptide(L)'
;MTVKCVICGKEFTSIKSTKKYCSHECVKQMRRQQWANRERIPKNNDYKGKEKTCLLCGNAFRPKTSSANLRSCCYDCMPDGKQLTRGEFLAKLKLLHGGKCKRCGYDACLKALEFHHIDPSKKDFTISNDSLKLADAIKESKKCILICSNCHKEFHDGMWDIVELNLNAKEEVDRDTY
;
A
#
# COMPACT_ATOMS: atom_id res chain seq x y z
N MET A 1 -24.65 -24.10 35.70
CA MET A 1 -25.28 -22.91 36.30
C MET A 1 -26.45 -22.49 35.48
N THR A 2 -27.57 -22.16 36.11
CA THR A 2 -28.73 -21.58 35.44
C THR A 2 -28.55 -20.06 35.38
N VAL A 3 -28.66 -19.49 34.21
CA VAL A 3 -28.44 -18.05 33.94
C VAL A 3 -29.68 -17.49 33.25
N LYS A 4 -30.09 -16.27 33.59
CA LYS A 4 -31.23 -15.60 32.97
C LYS A 4 -30.76 -14.76 31.79
N CYS A 5 -31.40 -14.93 30.64
CA CYS A 5 -31.07 -14.19 29.41
C CYS A 5 -31.42 -12.71 29.56
N VAL A 6 -30.49 -11.82 29.32
CA VAL A 6 -30.67 -10.36 29.46
C VAL A 6 -31.68 -9.79 28.45
N ILE A 7 -31.91 -10.47 27.33
CA ILE A 7 -32.80 -9.99 26.26
C ILE A 7 -34.24 -10.54 26.43
N CYS A 8 -34.41 -11.84 26.58
CA CYS A 8 -35.73 -12.46 26.58
C CYS A 8 -36.20 -12.94 27.98
N GLY A 9 -35.37 -12.81 29.00
CA GLY A 9 -35.67 -13.21 30.35
C GLY A 9 -35.73 -14.74 30.62
N LYS A 10 -35.60 -15.57 29.59
CA LYS A 10 -35.60 -17.04 29.72
C LYS A 10 -34.37 -17.53 30.48
N GLU A 11 -34.57 -18.50 31.37
CA GLU A 11 -33.52 -19.22 32.01
C GLU A 11 -32.90 -20.25 31.08
N PHE A 12 -31.59 -20.38 31.11
CA PHE A 12 -30.86 -21.35 30.31
C PHE A 12 -29.61 -21.84 31.05
N THR A 13 -29.19 -23.04 30.73
CA THR A 13 -28.03 -23.66 31.34
C THR A 13 -26.76 -23.25 30.56
N SER A 14 -25.74 -22.79 31.27
CA SER A 14 -24.45 -22.45 30.68
C SER A 14 -23.28 -22.99 31.50
N ILE A 15 -22.27 -23.48 30.80
CA ILE A 15 -20.99 -23.92 31.38
C ILE A 15 -20.14 -22.71 31.82
N LYS A 16 -20.31 -21.57 31.13
CA LYS A 16 -19.56 -20.33 31.42
C LYS A 16 -20.46 -19.30 32.11
N SER A 17 -20.04 -18.81 33.27
CA SER A 17 -20.74 -17.77 34.02
C SER A 17 -20.86 -16.42 33.28
N THR A 18 -20.01 -16.19 32.27
CA THR A 18 -19.99 -14.96 31.46
C THR A 18 -21.05 -14.94 30.36
N LYS A 19 -21.78 -16.04 30.11
CA LYS A 19 -22.76 -16.10 29.01
C LYS A 19 -24.05 -15.37 29.44
N LYS A 20 -24.38 -14.30 28.73
CA LYS A 20 -25.49 -13.40 29.00
C LYS A 20 -26.73 -13.63 28.15
N TYR A 21 -26.65 -14.44 27.08
CA TYR A 21 -27.71 -14.63 26.08
C TYR A 21 -27.94 -16.11 25.84
N CYS A 22 -29.23 -16.51 25.78
CA CYS A 22 -29.64 -17.92 25.65
C CYS A 22 -29.45 -18.44 24.20
N SER A 23 -29.58 -17.59 23.19
CA SER A 23 -29.52 -17.95 21.77
C SER A 23 -28.82 -16.92 20.91
N HIS A 24 -28.47 -17.31 19.68
CA HIS A 24 -27.88 -16.41 18.67
C HIS A 24 -28.87 -15.29 18.29
N GLU A 25 -30.18 -15.56 18.34
CA GLU A 25 -31.21 -14.56 18.07
C GLU A 25 -31.23 -13.45 19.11
N CYS A 26 -31.09 -13.80 20.40
CA CYS A 26 -30.94 -12.80 21.47
C CYS A 26 -29.67 -11.97 21.31
N VAL A 27 -28.57 -12.56 20.83
CA VAL A 27 -27.34 -11.81 20.51
C VAL A 27 -27.58 -10.83 19.35
N LYS A 28 -28.28 -11.24 18.30
CA LYS A 28 -28.64 -10.35 17.18
C LYS A 28 -29.53 -9.21 17.65
N GLN A 29 -30.51 -9.49 18.49
CA GLN A 29 -31.44 -8.47 19.04
C GLN A 29 -30.67 -7.45 19.89
N MET A 30 -29.76 -7.88 20.75
CA MET A 30 -28.88 -7.01 21.51
C MET A 30 -28.07 -6.10 20.59
N ARG A 31 -27.43 -6.66 19.54
CA ARG A 31 -26.66 -5.88 18.57
C ARG A 31 -27.53 -4.83 17.85
N ARG A 32 -28.76 -5.20 17.44
CA ARG A 32 -29.71 -4.25 16.84
C ARG A 32 -30.06 -3.11 17.79
N GLN A 33 -30.32 -3.40 19.08
CA GLN A 33 -30.61 -2.38 20.10
C GLN A 33 -29.40 -1.46 20.34
N GLN A 34 -28.19 -2.03 20.44
CA GLN A 34 -26.96 -1.23 20.55
C GLN A 34 -26.73 -0.33 19.35
N TRP A 35 -27.06 -0.83 18.13
CA TRP A 35 -26.96 -0.03 16.91
C TRP A 35 -28.01 1.09 16.86
N ALA A 36 -29.24 0.82 17.29
CA ALA A 36 -30.32 1.81 17.35
C ALA A 36 -30.03 2.92 18.36
N ASN A 37 -29.44 2.56 19.51
CA ASN A 37 -29.10 3.51 20.58
C ASN A 37 -27.73 4.18 20.41
N ARG A 38 -27.00 3.85 19.34
CA ARG A 38 -25.73 4.50 19.05
C ARG A 38 -26.02 5.91 18.53
N GLU A 39 -25.76 6.92 19.34
CA GLU A 39 -25.74 8.29 18.87
C GLU A 39 -24.85 8.35 17.64
N ARG A 40 -25.45 8.70 16.49
CA ARG A 40 -24.69 8.94 15.27
C ARG A 40 -23.93 10.22 15.52
N ILE A 41 -22.67 10.10 15.93
CA ILE A 41 -21.76 11.24 15.94
C ILE A 41 -21.83 11.82 14.52
N PRO A 42 -22.28 13.07 14.34
CA PRO A 42 -22.35 13.70 13.04
C PRO A 42 -20.97 13.57 12.40
N LYS A 43 -20.92 13.10 11.14
CA LYS A 43 -19.68 13.03 10.39
C LYS A 43 -19.17 14.47 10.29
N ASN A 44 -18.17 14.81 11.08
CA ASN A 44 -17.56 16.12 10.98
C ASN A 44 -16.92 16.23 9.60
N ASN A 45 -17.61 16.92 8.67
CA ASN A 45 -17.11 17.17 7.31
C ASN A 45 -15.91 18.12 7.30
N ASP A 46 -15.57 18.73 8.44
CA ASP A 46 -14.46 19.66 8.60
C ASP A 46 -13.14 19.00 8.98
N TYR A 47 -13.05 17.67 8.80
CA TYR A 47 -11.79 17.00 9.07
C TYR A 47 -10.67 17.54 8.17
N LYS A 48 -9.80 18.33 8.77
CA LYS A 48 -8.57 18.81 8.14
C LYS A 48 -7.40 17.91 8.57
N GLY A 49 -7.18 16.83 7.83
CA GLY A 49 -6.02 15.97 8.06
C GLY A 49 -4.70 16.75 7.98
N LYS A 50 -3.68 16.27 8.69
CA LYS A 50 -2.33 16.82 8.55
C LYS A 50 -1.87 16.66 7.10
N GLU A 51 -1.15 17.68 6.62
CA GLU A 51 -0.53 17.62 5.30
C GLU A 51 0.50 16.48 5.24
N LYS A 52 0.52 15.77 4.15
CA LYS A 52 1.40 14.64 3.89
C LYS A 52 2.00 14.74 2.50
N THR A 53 3.16 14.18 2.33
CA THR A 53 3.80 14.03 1.03
C THR A 53 3.40 12.69 0.39
N CYS A 54 2.99 12.72 -0.85
CA CYS A 54 2.66 11.52 -1.60
C CYS A 54 3.91 10.68 -1.86
N LEU A 55 3.88 9.41 -1.49
CA LEU A 55 5.02 8.51 -1.70
C LEU A 55 5.30 8.21 -3.18
N LEU A 56 4.30 8.39 -4.06
CA LEU A 56 4.46 8.11 -5.50
C LEU A 56 4.91 9.32 -6.31
N CYS A 57 4.33 10.51 -6.09
CA CYS A 57 4.62 11.69 -6.91
C CYS A 57 5.26 12.85 -6.15
N GLY A 58 5.50 12.73 -4.85
CA GLY A 58 6.08 13.79 -4.03
C GLY A 58 5.14 14.96 -3.68
N ASN A 59 4.00 15.08 -4.35
CA ASN A 59 3.10 16.21 -4.11
C ASN A 59 2.49 16.19 -2.71
N ALA A 60 2.38 17.34 -2.10
CA ALA A 60 1.67 17.51 -0.84
C ALA A 60 0.17 17.24 -1.02
N PHE A 61 -0.44 16.55 -0.07
CA PHE A 61 -1.88 16.31 -0.04
C PHE A 61 -2.43 16.26 1.38
N ARG A 62 -3.73 16.51 1.54
CA ARG A 62 -4.43 16.37 2.82
C ARG A 62 -5.48 15.27 2.75
N PRO A 63 -5.48 14.32 3.69
CA PRO A 63 -6.54 13.32 3.79
C PRO A 63 -7.91 13.98 4.00
N LYS A 64 -8.93 13.54 3.25
CA LYS A 64 -10.30 14.13 3.32
C LYS A 64 -11.10 13.61 4.52
N THR A 65 -10.71 12.48 5.11
CA THR A 65 -11.40 11.85 6.23
C THR A 65 -10.41 11.30 7.25
N SER A 66 -10.86 11.08 8.49
CA SER A 66 -10.02 10.48 9.53
C SER A 66 -9.54 9.06 9.17
N SER A 67 -10.37 8.26 8.50
CA SER A 67 -9.99 6.94 7.99
C SER A 67 -8.95 7.03 6.87
N ALA A 68 -8.95 8.11 6.10
CA ALA A 68 -7.94 8.36 5.06
C ALA A 68 -6.58 8.81 5.64
N ASN A 69 -6.48 8.99 6.95
CA ASN A 69 -5.23 9.40 7.61
C ASN A 69 -4.09 8.37 7.46
N LEU A 70 -4.42 7.11 7.19
CA LEU A 70 -3.45 6.05 6.88
C LEU A 70 -2.98 6.08 5.41
N ARG A 71 -3.56 6.93 4.59
CA ARG A 71 -3.25 7.06 3.17
C ARG A 71 -1.82 7.59 2.98
N SER A 72 -1.07 6.95 2.12
CA SER A 72 0.33 7.30 1.81
C SER A 72 0.49 7.96 0.45
N CYS A 73 -0.57 8.00 -0.37
CA CYS A 73 -0.55 8.58 -1.71
C CYS A 73 -1.70 9.57 -1.90
N CYS A 74 -1.48 10.60 -2.72
CA CYS A 74 -2.48 11.59 -3.08
C CYS A 74 -3.65 10.98 -3.88
N TYR A 75 -4.71 11.74 -4.06
CA TYR A 75 -5.93 11.29 -4.73
C TYR A 75 -5.76 11.12 -6.24
N ASP A 76 -4.81 11.84 -6.85
CA ASP A 76 -4.48 11.68 -8.28
C ASP A 76 -3.73 10.37 -8.53
N CYS A 77 -2.78 10.03 -7.67
CA CYS A 77 -2.05 8.77 -7.78
C CYS A 77 -2.90 7.56 -7.38
N MET A 78 -3.79 7.73 -6.39
CA MET A 78 -4.64 6.68 -5.84
C MET A 78 -6.03 7.25 -5.54
N PRO A 79 -6.99 7.18 -6.49
CA PRO A 79 -8.36 7.66 -6.30
C PRO A 79 -9.06 7.02 -5.10
N ASP A 80 -10.09 7.71 -4.57
CA ASP A 80 -10.88 7.20 -3.45
C ASP A 80 -11.58 5.88 -3.81
N GLY A 81 -11.63 4.98 -2.83
CA GLY A 81 -12.31 3.68 -2.94
C GLY A 81 -11.59 2.65 -3.81
N LYS A 82 -10.47 2.99 -4.43
CA LYS A 82 -9.67 2.08 -5.24
C LYS A 82 -8.35 1.76 -4.55
N GLN A 83 -8.15 0.50 -4.19
CA GLN A 83 -6.81 -0.02 -3.92
C GLN A 83 -6.16 -0.38 -5.26
N LEU A 84 -4.95 0.11 -5.47
CA LEU A 84 -4.15 -0.33 -6.62
C LEU A 84 -3.83 -1.82 -6.46
N THR A 85 -4.06 -2.57 -7.50
CA THR A 85 -3.47 -3.91 -7.62
C THR A 85 -1.94 -3.80 -7.61
N ARG A 86 -1.26 -4.87 -7.27
CA ARG A 86 0.21 -4.89 -7.31
C ARG A 86 0.75 -4.50 -8.68
N GLY A 87 0.12 -5.00 -9.75
CA GLY A 87 0.50 -4.68 -11.12
C GLY A 87 0.36 -3.19 -11.46
N GLU A 88 -0.76 -2.57 -11.08
CA GLU A 88 -0.97 -1.12 -11.27
C GLU A 88 0.04 -0.28 -10.48
N PHE A 89 0.36 -0.70 -9.26
CA PHE A 89 1.38 -0.04 -8.44
C PHE A 89 2.78 -0.13 -9.09
N LEU A 90 3.20 -1.33 -9.51
CA LEU A 90 4.48 -1.54 -10.17
C LEU A 90 4.57 -0.76 -11.50
N ALA A 91 3.48 -0.68 -12.25
CA ALA A 91 3.44 0.13 -13.48
C ALA A 91 3.68 1.61 -13.16
N LYS A 92 3.00 2.17 -12.14
CA LYS A 92 3.23 3.55 -11.70
C LYS A 92 4.66 3.75 -11.20
N LEU A 93 5.21 2.82 -10.45
CA LEU A 93 6.57 2.90 -9.95
C LEU A 93 7.59 2.91 -11.10
N LYS A 94 7.38 2.09 -12.13
CA LYS A 94 8.22 2.08 -13.35
C LYS A 94 8.14 3.41 -14.10
N LEU A 95 6.95 4.02 -14.19
CA LEU A 95 6.79 5.34 -14.80
C LEU A 95 7.55 6.43 -14.04
N LEU A 96 7.57 6.40 -12.70
CA LEU A 96 8.37 7.32 -11.88
C LEU A 96 9.89 7.16 -12.12
N HIS A 97 10.32 5.97 -12.50
CA HIS A 97 11.70 5.69 -12.93
C HIS A 97 11.95 5.99 -14.42
N GLY A 98 11.08 6.80 -15.05
CA GLY A 98 11.18 7.26 -16.43
C GLY A 98 10.52 6.34 -17.46
N GLY A 99 9.94 5.19 -17.05
CA GLY A 99 9.14 4.31 -17.91
C GLY A 99 9.87 3.66 -19.08
N LYS A 100 11.20 3.72 -19.14
CA LYS A 100 12.03 3.22 -20.23
C LYS A 100 13.28 2.51 -19.72
N CYS A 101 13.83 1.65 -20.54
CA CYS A 101 15.11 0.99 -20.27
C CYS A 101 16.24 2.00 -20.23
N LYS A 102 17.01 2.03 -19.13
CA LYS A 102 18.14 2.96 -18.98
C LYS A 102 19.29 2.63 -19.96
N ARG A 103 19.41 1.38 -20.44
CA ARG A 103 20.47 0.99 -21.39
C ARG A 103 20.10 1.26 -22.85
N CYS A 104 18.98 0.70 -23.32
CA CYS A 104 18.63 0.74 -24.74
C CYS A 104 17.46 1.68 -25.09
N GLY A 105 16.85 2.34 -24.09
CA GLY A 105 15.75 3.26 -24.31
C GLY A 105 14.38 2.60 -24.56
N TYR A 106 14.29 1.26 -24.55
CA TYR A 106 13.03 0.54 -24.81
C TYR A 106 11.92 0.98 -23.85
N ASP A 107 10.76 1.38 -24.37
CA ASP A 107 9.61 1.91 -23.64
C ASP A 107 8.25 1.34 -24.11
N ALA A 108 8.25 0.48 -25.12
CA ALA A 108 7.01 0.00 -25.74
C ALA A 108 6.12 -0.81 -24.78
N CYS A 109 6.68 -1.48 -23.76
CA CYS A 109 5.91 -2.28 -22.81
C CYS A 109 6.46 -2.18 -21.40
N LEU A 110 5.71 -1.54 -20.48
CA LEU A 110 6.09 -1.43 -19.06
C LEU A 110 6.26 -2.79 -18.37
N LYS A 111 5.57 -3.84 -18.81
CA LYS A 111 5.71 -5.17 -18.23
C LYS A 111 7.07 -5.79 -18.54
N ALA A 112 7.66 -5.46 -19.67
CA ALA A 112 8.98 -5.93 -20.07
C ALA A 112 10.13 -5.17 -19.40
N LEU A 113 9.85 -4.12 -18.63
CA LEU A 113 10.83 -3.41 -17.83
C LEU A 113 10.95 -4.05 -16.45
N GLU A 114 12.17 -4.17 -15.94
CA GLU A 114 12.49 -4.79 -14.67
C GLU A 114 13.40 -3.88 -13.84
N PHE A 115 13.23 -3.93 -12.51
CA PHE A 115 14.12 -3.24 -11.58
C PHE A 115 15.36 -4.11 -11.32
N HIS A 116 16.52 -3.58 -11.60
CA HIS A 116 17.80 -4.20 -11.33
C HIS A 116 18.59 -3.40 -10.28
N HIS A 117 19.03 -4.05 -9.20
CA HIS A 117 19.81 -3.39 -8.14
C HIS A 117 21.18 -2.97 -8.66
N ILE A 118 21.53 -1.69 -8.48
CA ILE A 118 22.85 -1.16 -8.86
C ILE A 118 23.95 -1.86 -8.05
N ASP A 119 23.69 -2.06 -6.76
CA ASP A 119 24.57 -2.77 -5.85
C ASP A 119 23.81 -3.94 -5.21
N PRO A 120 24.07 -5.19 -5.60
CA PRO A 120 23.39 -6.36 -5.05
C PRO A 120 23.57 -6.52 -3.54
N SER A 121 24.66 -6.00 -2.95
CA SER A 121 24.91 -6.09 -1.51
C SER A 121 23.95 -5.24 -0.69
N LYS A 122 23.34 -4.21 -1.29
CA LYS A 122 22.37 -3.30 -0.69
C LYS A 122 20.91 -3.71 -0.92
N LYS A 123 20.68 -4.88 -1.50
CA LYS A 123 19.36 -5.41 -1.74
C LYS A 123 18.72 -5.91 -0.44
N ASP A 124 17.64 -5.24 0.00
CA ASP A 124 16.85 -5.70 1.15
C ASP A 124 15.71 -6.63 0.69
N PHE A 125 15.04 -6.30 -0.44
CA PHE A 125 13.84 -6.98 -0.90
C PHE A 125 13.82 -7.17 -2.41
N THR A 126 12.98 -8.10 -2.87
CA THR A 126 12.57 -8.20 -4.27
C THR A 126 11.35 -7.31 -4.48
N ILE A 127 11.46 -6.28 -5.33
CA ILE A 127 10.39 -5.28 -5.54
C ILE A 127 9.09 -5.91 -6.05
N SER A 128 9.14 -7.00 -6.81
CA SER A 128 7.96 -7.73 -7.29
C SER A 128 7.27 -8.59 -6.23
N ASN A 129 7.80 -8.71 -5.02
CA ASN A 129 7.18 -9.50 -3.95
C ASN A 129 5.84 -8.88 -3.53
N ASP A 130 4.75 -9.65 -3.65
CA ASP A 130 3.38 -9.22 -3.35
C ASP A 130 3.16 -8.86 -1.88
N SER A 131 3.94 -9.44 -0.98
CA SER A 131 3.87 -9.17 0.47
C SER A 131 4.57 -7.87 0.88
N LEU A 132 5.35 -7.25 -0.01
CA LEU A 132 6.10 -6.05 0.30
C LEU A 132 5.18 -4.83 0.38
N LYS A 133 5.29 -4.05 1.46
CA LYS A 133 4.54 -2.80 1.62
C LYS A 133 4.96 -1.78 0.55
N LEU A 134 4.01 -0.96 0.11
CA LEU A 134 4.25 0.08 -0.90
C LEU A 134 5.44 1.00 -0.56
N ALA A 135 5.52 1.44 0.70
CA ALA A 135 6.61 2.31 1.15
C ALA A 135 7.99 1.64 1.03
N ASP A 136 8.08 0.35 1.35
CA ASP A 136 9.32 -0.40 1.28
C ASP A 136 9.72 -0.67 -0.18
N ALA A 137 8.73 -0.96 -1.06
CA ALA A 137 8.97 -1.11 -2.49
C ALA A 137 9.48 0.19 -3.14
N ILE A 138 8.96 1.36 -2.73
CA ILE A 138 9.44 2.66 -3.22
C ILE A 138 10.87 2.92 -2.75
N LYS A 139 11.19 2.66 -1.47
CA LYS A 139 12.56 2.81 -0.95
C LYS A 139 13.53 1.89 -1.69
N GLU A 140 13.13 0.64 -1.89
CA GLU A 140 13.95 -0.35 -2.57
C GLU A 140 14.17 0.01 -4.03
N SER A 141 13.16 0.55 -4.72
CA SER A 141 13.29 0.95 -6.12
C SER A 141 14.32 2.07 -6.35
N LYS A 142 14.57 2.92 -5.35
CA LYS A 142 15.62 3.95 -5.41
C LYS A 142 17.03 3.38 -5.51
N LYS A 143 17.23 2.12 -5.09
CA LYS A 143 18.50 1.39 -5.20
C LYS A 143 18.65 0.68 -6.55
N CYS A 144 17.68 0.82 -7.44
CA CYS A 144 17.59 0.09 -8.70
C CYS A 144 17.61 1.01 -9.90
N ILE A 145 18.05 0.46 -11.01
CA ILE A 145 17.79 0.99 -12.35
C ILE A 145 16.66 0.24 -13.00
N LEU A 146 15.98 0.89 -13.95
CA LEU A 146 14.95 0.27 -14.76
C LEU A 146 15.54 -0.15 -16.10
N ILE A 147 15.53 -1.45 -16.41
CA ILE A 147 16.05 -2.01 -17.65
C ILE A 147 15.04 -3.00 -18.26
N CYS A 148 15.08 -3.22 -19.56
CA CYS A 148 14.22 -4.22 -20.19
C CYS A 148 14.75 -5.64 -19.94
N SER A 149 13.85 -6.64 -20.08
CA SER A 149 14.18 -8.05 -19.84
C SER A 149 15.36 -8.56 -20.68
N ASN A 150 15.53 -8.04 -21.91
CA ASN A 150 16.68 -8.39 -22.74
C ASN A 150 17.98 -7.84 -22.14
N CYS A 151 18.04 -6.53 -21.87
CA CYS A 151 19.21 -5.91 -21.25
C CYS A 151 19.52 -6.51 -19.87
N HIS A 152 18.49 -6.94 -19.13
CA HIS A 152 18.66 -7.58 -17.83
C HIS A 152 19.34 -8.96 -17.96
N LYS A 153 18.94 -9.75 -18.95
CA LYS A 153 19.58 -11.04 -19.24
C LYS A 153 21.01 -10.86 -19.74
N GLU A 154 21.23 -9.93 -20.68
CA GLU A 154 22.55 -9.61 -21.21
C GLU A 154 23.52 -9.13 -20.10
N PHE A 155 23.02 -8.37 -19.12
CA PHE A 155 23.80 -7.98 -17.94
C PHE A 155 24.23 -9.20 -17.12
N HIS A 156 23.29 -10.11 -16.82
CA HIS A 156 23.63 -11.32 -16.07
C HIS A 156 24.51 -12.31 -16.82
N ASP A 157 24.54 -12.22 -18.15
CA ASP A 157 25.42 -12.98 -19.02
C ASP A 157 26.80 -12.31 -19.24
N GLY A 158 27.03 -11.15 -18.58
CA GLY A 158 28.29 -10.43 -18.63
C GLY A 158 28.55 -9.66 -19.92
N MET A 159 27.53 -9.43 -20.75
CA MET A 159 27.65 -8.72 -22.03
C MET A 159 27.84 -7.21 -21.88
N TRP A 160 27.55 -6.65 -20.70
CA TRP A 160 27.76 -5.23 -20.37
C TRP A 160 27.80 -5.04 -18.85
N ASP A 161 28.34 -3.89 -18.42
CA ASP A 161 28.42 -3.51 -17.00
C ASP A 161 27.61 -2.23 -16.73
N ILE A 162 27.12 -2.10 -15.50
CA ILE A 162 26.34 -0.95 -15.02
C ILE A 162 27.14 0.35 -15.09
N VAL A 163 28.47 0.26 -14.99
CA VAL A 163 29.41 1.39 -15.11
C VAL A 163 29.32 2.05 -16.50
N GLU A 164 28.98 1.29 -17.55
CA GLU A 164 28.79 1.82 -18.91
C GLU A 164 27.63 2.82 -19.02
N LEU A 165 26.68 2.77 -18.08
CA LEU A 165 25.53 3.68 -18.07
C LEU A 165 25.89 5.10 -17.63
N ASN A 166 27.15 5.37 -17.23
CA ASN A 166 27.57 6.68 -16.72
C ASN A 166 26.53 7.30 -15.80
N LEU A 167 26.06 6.55 -14.79
CA LEU A 167 25.12 7.02 -13.79
C LEU A 167 25.81 8.11 -12.97
N ASN A 168 25.90 9.31 -13.56
CA ASN A 168 26.51 10.45 -12.92
C ASN A 168 25.73 10.79 -11.65
N ALA A 169 26.46 11.01 -10.57
CA ALA A 169 25.97 11.40 -9.24
C ALA A 169 25.07 12.66 -9.23
N LYS A 170 24.89 13.36 -10.36
CA LYS A 170 24.03 14.54 -10.49
C LYS A 170 22.54 14.21 -10.65
N GLU A 171 22.16 13.00 -11.07
CA GLU A 171 20.75 12.56 -11.07
C GLU A 171 20.29 12.03 -9.69
N GLU A 172 21.22 11.83 -8.74
CA GLU A 172 20.87 11.41 -7.37
C GLU A 172 20.32 12.54 -6.51
N VAL A 173 20.57 13.80 -6.84
CA VAL A 173 20.17 14.96 -6.02
C VAL A 173 18.68 15.24 -6.10
N ASP A 174 17.98 14.85 -7.20
CA ASP A 174 16.54 15.03 -7.33
C ASP A 174 15.70 13.88 -6.72
N ARG A 175 16.34 12.81 -6.23
CA ARG A 175 15.63 11.66 -5.64
C ARG A 175 15.25 11.85 -4.17
N ASP A 176 15.88 12.78 -3.50
CA ASP A 176 15.59 13.10 -2.09
C ASP A 176 14.45 14.11 -1.91
N THR A 177 13.94 14.65 -3.01
CA THR A 177 12.89 15.68 -2.99
C THR A 177 11.47 15.09 -3.18
N TYR A 178 11.33 13.75 -3.21
CA TYR A 178 10.02 13.11 -3.33
C TYR A 178 9.60 12.38 -2.08
#